data_d48534a1c51910c67a9a9d5338bafb65
#
_entry.id   d48534a1c51910c67a9a9d5338bafb65
#
_cell.length_a   1.000
_cell.length_b   1.000
_cell.length_c   1.000
_cell.angle_alpha   90.00
_cell.angle_beta   90.00
_cell.angle_gamma   90.00
#
_symmetry.space_group_name_H-M   'P 1'
#
loop_
_entity.id
_entity.type
_entity.pdbx_description
1 polymer ?
#
loop_
_entity_poly.entity_id
_entity_poly.type
_entity_poly.pdbx_seq_one_letter_code
_entity_poly.pdbx_strand_id
1 'polypeptide(L)'
;MSLELTDVTLTYPDGDARLTALDRVSLTVPAGSLTAVIGPSGSGKSSLLAVAATLITPDSGRVVLAGRDTTGLGRAALTTLRRTTVGTVFQQPNLLPSLTAAEQLQVMAHLDGRPPHAARQRARELLAAVGLEGEEGKRAHQLSGGQRQRVNIARALMNDPAVLLVDEPTSALDHVRGAAVLELLTTLTHRRGTATVLVTHDRSHLTAVDAVVEVTDGRLTPAPGADLPGRARTV
;
A
#
# COMPACT_ATOMS: atom_id res chain seq x y z
N MET A 1 -11.52 11.68 -1.10
CA MET A 1 -10.10 12.02 -0.78
C MET A 1 -9.55 10.91 0.05
N SER A 2 -8.34 10.44 -0.20
CA SER A 2 -7.88 9.29 0.56
C SER A 2 -6.44 9.40 1.03
N LEU A 3 -5.50 9.84 0.20
CA LEU A 3 -4.12 10.11 0.62
C LEU A 3 -3.64 11.41 -0.01
N GLU A 4 -3.12 12.31 0.83
CA GLU A 4 -2.47 13.54 0.40
C GLU A 4 -1.17 13.74 1.18
N LEU A 5 -0.09 13.93 0.47
CA LEU A 5 1.21 14.37 0.95
C LEU A 5 1.46 15.76 0.37
N THR A 6 1.85 16.73 1.19
CA THR A 6 2.10 18.11 0.76
C THR A 6 3.46 18.56 1.28
N ASP A 7 4.40 18.84 0.37
CA ASP A 7 5.76 19.33 0.64
C ASP A 7 6.51 18.52 1.71
N VAL A 8 6.35 17.20 1.69
CA VAL A 8 6.91 16.28 2.68
C VAL A 8 8.42 16.17 2.49
N THR A 9 9.16 16.47 3.56
CA THR A 9 10.62 16.29 3.62
C THR A 9 10.96 15.32 4.75
N LEU A 10 11.85 14.36 4.45
CA LEU A 10 12.36 13.39 5.43
C LEU A 10 13.86 13.22 5.23
N THR A 11 14.61 13.32 6.34
CA THR A 11 16.05 13.10 6.35
C THR A 11 16.42 12.04 7.39
N TYR A 12 17.50 11.29 7.12
CA TYR A 12 18.09 10.35 8.06
C TYR A 12 19.49 10.81 8.47
N PRO A 13 19.93 10.49 9.69
CA PRO A 13 21.34 10.67 10.08
C PRO A 13 22.25 9.80 9.20
N ASP A 14 23.37 10.37 8.73
CA ASP A 14 24.39 9.68 7.96
C ASP A 14 25.78 10.17 8.42
N GLY A 15 26.29 9.57 9.51
CA GLY A 15 27.46 10.07 10.23
C GLY A 15 27.22 11.49 10.72
N ASP A 16 28.13 12.40 10.36
CA ASP A 16 28.01 13.84 10.67
C ASP A 16 27.11 14.62 9.70
N ALA A 17 26.61 13.96 8.64
CA ALA A 17 25.73 14.53 7.63
C ALA A 17 24.27 14.06 7.78
N ARG A 18 23.39 14.59 6.93
CA ARG A 18 22.01 14.10 6.78
C ARG A 18 21.74 13.67 5.35
N LEU A 19 21.24 12.47 5.19
CA LEU A 19 20.76 11.96 3.91
C LEU A 19 19.30 12.39 3.73
N THR A 20 18.99 13.14 2.69
CA THR A 20 17.62 13.50 2.34
C THR A 20 16.97 12.34 1.58
N ALA A 21 16.03 11.67 2.21
CA ALA A 21 15.28 10.56 1.62
C ALA A 21 14.03 11.03 0.85
N LEU A 22 13.40 12.12 1.29
CA LEU A 22 12.29 12.79 0.60
C LEU A 22 12.56 14.31 0.64
N ASP A 23 12.45 14.98 -0.52
CA ASP A 23 12.67 16.43 -0.67
C ASP A 23 11.40 17.07 -1.25
N ARG A 24 10.59 17.68 -0.38
CA ARG A 24 9.34 18.40 -0.70
C ARG A 24 8.40 17.60 -1.61
N VAL A 25 8.20 16.33 -1.26
CA VAL A 25 7.33 15.43 -2.01
C VAL A 25 5.87 15.80 -1.81
N SER A 26 5.16 16.03 -2.92
CA SER A 26 3.71 16.23 -2.94
C SER A 26 3.06 15.16 -3.81
N LEU A 27 2.09 14.42 -3.25
CA LEU A 27 1.37 13.34 -3.91
C LEU A 27 -0.08 13.32 -3.46
N THR A 28 -1.00 13.29 -4.40
CA THR A 28 -2.44 13.09 -4.11
C THR A 28 -2.92 11.84 -4.82
N VAL A 29 -3.51 10.92 -4.04
CA VAL A 29 -4.11 9.68 -4.56
C VAL A 29 -5.60 9.68 -4.22
N PRO A 30 -6.47 9.83 -5.23
CA PRO A 30 -7.92 9.82 -5.04
C PRO A 30 -8.44 8.45 -4.57
N ALA A 31 -9.62 8.45 -3.93
CA ALA A 31 -10.36 7.21 -3.65
C ALA A 31 -10.67 6.47 -4.95
N GLY A 32 -10.48 5.16 -4.95
CA GLY A 32 -10.70 4.31 -6.12
C GLY A 32 -9.65 4.46 -7.21
N SER A 33 -8.48 5.06 -6.91
CA SER A 33 -7.38 5.21 -7.87
C SER A 33 -6.14 4.48 -7.39
N LEU A 34 -5.44 3.81 -8.33
CA LEU A 34 -4.15 3.17 -8.12
C LEU A 34 -3.05 4.02 -8.77
N THR A 35 -2.17 4.57 -7.95
CA THR A 35 -1.00 5.32 -8.40
C THR A 35 0.26 4.48 -8.21
N ALA A 36 0.99 4.23 -9.29
CA ALA A 36 2.30 3.59 -9.23
C ALA A 36 3.40 4.63 -8.99
N VAL A 37 4.25 4.35 -8.02
CA VAL A 37 5.46 5.11 -7.71
C VAL A 37 6.66 4.29 -8.13
N ILE A 38 7.33 4.72 -9.18
CA ILE A 38 8.50 4.03 -9.74
C ILE A 38 9.80 4.78 -9.41
N GLY A 39 10.92 4.11 -9.57
CA GLY A 39 12.24 4.71 -9.38
C GLY A 39 13.32 3.68 -9.04
N PRO A 40 14.60 4.05 -9.10
CA PRO A 40 15.70 3.15 -8.77
C PRO A 40 15.71 2.78 -7.28
N SER A 41 16.49 1.73 -6.92
CA SER A 41 16.75 1.42 -5.50
C SER A 41 17.38 2.62 -4.80
N GLY A 42 16.97 2.86 -3.56
CA GLY A 42 17.49 3.98 -2.77
C GLY A 42 16.87 5.35 -3.09
N SER A 43 15.97 5.47 -4.07
CA SER A 43 15.38 6.76 -4.47
C SER A 43 14.40 7.38 -3.44
N GLY A 44 14.04 6.68 -2.36
CA GLY A 44 13.11 7.18 -1.34
C GLY A 44 11.72 6.50 -1.32
N LYS A 45 11.45 5.51 -2.21
CA LYS A 45 10.14 4.85 -2.32
C LYS A 45 9.65 4.22 -1.02
N SER A 46 10.50 3.48 -0.31
CA SER A 46 10.15 2.86 0.97
C SER A 46 9.94 3.91 2.07
N SER A 47 10.70 5.02 2.03
CA SER A 47 10.49 6.16 2.92
C SER A 47 9.15 6.85 2.65
N LEU A 48 8.76 6.98 1.39
CA LEU A 48 7.44 7.50 1.00
C LEU A 48 6.32 6.62 1.56
N LEU A 49 6.40 5.29 1.41
CA LEU A 49 5.41 4.36 2.00
C LEU A 49 5.40 4.44 3.52
N ALA A 50 6.55 4.54 4.17
CA ALA A 50 6.64 4.64 5.64
C ALA A 50 5.99 5.92 6.18
N VAL A 51 6.18 7.05 5.49
CA VAL A 51 5.50 8.32 5.82
C VAL A 51 4.00 8.23 5.53
N ALA A 52 3.60 7.72 4.37
CA ALA A 52 2.20 7.51 4.02
C ALA A 52 1.49 6.56 5.00
N ALA A 53 2.21 5.54 5.51
CA ALA A 53 1.72 4.64 6.57
C ALA A 53 1.75 5.28 7.96
N THR A 54 2.20 6.51 8.13
CA THR A 54 2.43 7.14 9.44
C THR A 54 3.33 6.35 10.39
N LEU A 55 4.22 5.54 9.83
CA LEU A 55 5.26 4.81 10.59
C LEU A 55 6.41 5.73 10.95
N ILE A 56 6.70 6.69 10.09
CA ILE A 56 7.71 7.73 10.27
C ILE A 56 7.03 9.09 10.15
N THR A 57 7.29 9.98 11.09
CA THR A 57 6.87 11.37 11.01
C THR A 57 7.90 12.13 10.16
N PRO A 58 7.49 12.85 9.11
CA PRO A 58 8.41 13.65 8.31
C PRO A 58 8.97 14.83 9.11
N ASP A 59 10.13 15.35 8.68
CA ASP A 59 10.74 16.55 9.28
C ASP A 59 9.89 17.80 9.02
N SER A 60 9.24 17.87 7.84
CA SER A 60 8.31 18.94 7.46
C SER A 60 7.30 18.45 6.44
N GLY A 61 6.29 19.28 6.17
CA GLY A 61 5.19 18.96 5.27
C GLY A 61 3.98 18.39 6.01
N ARG A 62 2.99 17.94 5.24
CA ARG A 62 1.69 17.51 5.75
C ARG A 62 1.28 16.18 5.15
N VAL A 63 0.68 15.32 5.96
CA VAL A 63 0.10 14.03 5.53
C VAL A 63 -1.36 13.98 5.96
N VAL A 64 -2.25 13.73 4.99
CA VAL A 64 -3.69 13.57 5.22
C VAL A 64 -4.12 12.18 4.76
N LEU A 65 -4.73 11.40 5.67
CA LEU A 65 -5.27 10.06 5.41
C LEU A 65 -6.79 10.08 5.59
N ALA A 66 -7.53 9.72 4.55
CA ALA A 66 -8.99 9.69 4.56
C ALA A 66 -9.62 11.00 5.08
N GLY A 67 -9.03 12.15 4.73
CA GLY A 67 -9.46 13.48 5.17
C GLY A 67 -8.97 13.88 6.57
N ARG A 68 -8.26 13.01 7.27
CA ARG A 68 -7.72 13.29 8.60
C ARG A 68 -6.25 13.70 8.51
N ASP A 69 -5.96 14.91 8.95
CA ASP A 69 -4.59 15.41 9.10
C ASP A 69 -3.86 14.63 10.21
N THR A 70 -2.66 14.17 9.91
CA THR A 70 -1.83 13.43 10.86
C THR A 70 -0.87 14.31 11.65
N THR A 71 -0.76 15.59 11.28
CA THR A 71 0.13 16.57 11.93
C THR A 71 -0.22 16.72 13.40
N GLY A 72 0.76 16.59 14.27
CA GLY A 72 0.57 16.74 15.72
C GLY A 72 -0.17 15.60 16.42
N LEU A 73 -0.58 14.54 15.70
CA LEU A 73 -1.20 13.38 16.33
C LEU A 73 -0.17 12.61 17.18
N GLY A 74 -0.54 12.29 18.41
CA GLY A 74 0.27 11.44 19.27
C GLY A 74 0.32 9.99 18.80
N ARG A 75 1.31 9.22 19.27
CA ARG A 75 1.61 7.84 18.86
C ARG A 75 0.40 6.90 18.92
N ALA A 76 -0.44 7.01 19.97
CA ALA A 76 -1.64 6.17 20.12
C ALA A 76 -2.68 6.47 19.04
N ALA A 77 -2.90 7.75 18.71
CA ALA A 77 -3.82 8.18 17.65
C ALA A 77 -3.34 7.72 16.27
N LEU A 78 -2.04 7.86 15.97
CA LEU A 78 -1.45 7.35 14.73
C LEU A 78 -1.56 5.83 14.63
N THR A 79 -1.37 5.08 15.72
CA THR A 79 -1.52 3.62 15.75
C THR A 79 -2.96 3.22 15.47
N THR A 80 -3.94 3.91 16.05
CA THR A 80 -5.36 3.66 15.76
C THR A 80 -5.68 3.98 14.31
N LEU A 81 -5.23 5.13 13.80
CA LEU A 81 -5.45 5.55 12.42
C LEU A 81 -4.88 4.52 11.42
N ARG A 82 -3.64 4.05 11.62
CA ARG A 82 -3.05 2.98 10.79
C ARG A 82 -3.93 1.73 10.78
N ARG A 83 -4.30 1.24 11.96
CA ARG A 83 -5.07 0.00 12.11
C ARG A 83 -6.41 0.04 11.39
N THR A 84 -7.09 1.19 11.40
CA THR A 84 -8.45 1.34 10.87
C THR A 84 -8.50 1.88 9.43
N THR A 85 -7.43 2.54 8.96
CA THR A 85 -7.47 3.31 7.71
C THR A 85 -6.48 2.81 6.66
N VAL A 86 -5.37 2.18 7.09
CA VAL A 86 -4.28 1.78 6.19
C VAL A 86 -4.18 0.26 6.11
N GLY A 87 -4.23 -0.27 4.88
CA GLY A 87 -3.80 -1.63 4.57
C GLY A 87 -2.39 -1.62 4.00
N THR A 88 -1.58 -2.62 4.33
CA THR A 88 -0.23 -2.74 3.79
C THR A 88 -0.02 -4.12 3.16
N VAL A 89 0.36 -4.14 1.90
CA VAL A 89 0.82 -5.31 1.17
C VAL A 89 2.33 -5.26 1.11
N PHE A 90 2.99 -6.19 1.77
CA PHE A 90 4.44 -6.25 1.85
C PHE A 90 5.03 -6.97 0.63
N GLN A 91 6.25 -6.63 0.27
CA GLN A 91 7.05 -7.30 -0.76
C GLN A 91 7.11 -8.81 -0.51
N GLN A 92 7.49 -9.20 0.70
CA GLN A 92 7.37 -10.58 1.16
C GLN A 92 6.08 -10.74 1.96
N PRO A 93 5.26 -11.75 1.66
CA PRO A 93 3.96 -11.95 2.33
C PRO A 93 4.03 -12.04 3.85
N ASN A 94 5.16 -12.49 4.42
CA ASN A 94 5.40 -12.63 5.86
C ASN A 94 4.21 -13.27 6.58
N LEU A 95 3.70 -14.38 6.00
CA LEU A 95 2.61 -15.14 6.60
C LEU A 95 3.13 -15.90 7.81
N LEU A 96 2.36 -15.91 8.89
CA LEU A 96 2.67 -16.66 10.09
C LEU A 96 2.56 -18.18 9.80
N PRO A 97 3.63 -18.98 9.95
CA PRO A 97 3.63 -20.38 9.50
C PRO A 97 2.59 -21.27 10.19
N SER A 98 2.21 -20.91 11.43
CA SER A 98 1.23 -21.64 12.23
C SER A 98 -0.22 -21.40 11.83
N LEU A 99 -0.50 -20.29 11.12
CA LEU A 99 -1.85 -19.87 10.77
C LEU A 99 -2.24 -20.32 9.36
N THR A 100 -3.51 -20.67 9.20
CA THR A 100 -4.14 -20.90 7.90
C THR A 100 -4.40 -19.59 7.16
N ALA A 101 -4.71 -19.64 5.86
CA ALA A 101 -5.02 -18.47 5.05
C ALA A 101 -6.14 -17.63 5.67
N ALA A 102 -7.21 -18.27 6.16
CA ALA A 102 -8.30 -17.55 6.83
C ALA A 102 -7.87 -16.92 8.15
N GLU A 103 -7.07 -17.62 8.96
CA GLU A 103 -6.58 -17.11 10.25
C GLU A 103 -5.62 -15.94 10.08
N GLN A 104 -4.83 -15.87 8.97
CA GLN A 104 -4.01 -14.69 8.64
C GLN A 104 -4.84 -13.41 8.56
N LEU A 105 -6.05 -13.52 8.01
CA LEU A 105 -6.97 -12.40 7.89
C LEU A 105 -7.68 -12.11 9.22
N GLN A 106 -8.15 -13.17 9.88
CA GLN A 106 -8.91 -13.05 11.13
C GLN A 106 -8.10 -12.37 12.24
N VAL A 107 -6.78 -12.59 12.29
CA VAL A 107 -5.90 -11.93 13.25
C VAL A 107 -5.95 -10.40 13.11
N MET A 108 -6.08 -9.88 11.89
CA MET A 108 -6.19 -8.42 11.67
C MET A 108 -7.49 -7.86 12.23
N ALA A 109 -8.60 -8.58 12.03
CA ALA A 109 -9.89 -8.21 12.57
C ALA A 109 -9.90 -8.32 14.11
N HIS A 110 -9.25 -9.34 14.67
CA HIS A 110 -9.13 -9.51 16.12
C HIS A 110 -8.38 -8.32 16.75
N LEU A 111 -7.28 -7.89 16.15
CA LEU A 111 -6.53 -6.71 16.61
C LEU A 111 -7.37 -5.42 16.54
N ASP A 112 -8.38 -5.38 15.66
CA ASP A 112 -9.33 -4.26 15.53
C ASP A 112 -10.58 -4.42 16.41
N GLY A 113 -10.67 -5.50 17.21
CA GLY A 113 -11.79 -5.75 18.12
C GLY A 113 -13.06 -6.26 17.45
N ARG A 114 -13.01 -6.71 16.19
CA ARG A 114 -14.18 -7.25 15.48
C ARG A 114 -14.59 -8.61 16.03
N PRO A 115 -15.89 -8.93 16.08
CA PRO A 115 -16.37 -10.20 16.60
C PRO A 115 -15.94 -11.38 15.69
N PRO A 116 -15.62 -12.57 16.28
CA PRO A 116 -15.04 -13.69 15.53
C PRO A 116 -15.89 -14.20 14.36
N HIS A 117 -17.23 -14.17 14.47
CA HIS A 117 -18.11 -14.62 13.39
C HIS A 117 -18.07 -13.70 12.18
N ALA A 118 -18.08 -12.37 12.39
CA ALA A 118 -17.94 -11.39 11.31
C ALA A 118 -16.56 -11.48 10.66
N ALA A 119 -15.51 -11.70 11.45
CA ALA A 119 -14.16 -11.90 10.96
C ALA A 119 -14.03 -13.13 10.06
N ARG A 120 -14.66 -14.26 10.41
CA ARG A 120 -14.66 -15.48 9.60
C ARG A 120 -15.35 -15.30 8.26
N GLN A 121 -16.55 -14.72 8.28
CA GLN A 121 -17.31 -14.47 7.05
C GLN A 121 -16.53 -13.54 6.12
N ARG A 122 -16.04 -12.44 6.65
CA ARG A 122 -15.24 -11.46 5.90
C ARG A 122 -13.97 -12.08 5.32
N ALA A 123 -13.25 -12.93 6.07
CA ALA A 123 -12.05 -13.60 5.60
C ALA A 123 -12.35 -14.50 4.38
N ARG A 124 -13.45 -15.26 4.40
CA ARG A 124 -13.88 -16.09 3.27
C ARG A 124 -14.19 -15.24 2.03
N GLU A 125 -14.97 -14.19 2.19
CA GLU A 125 -15.29 -13.26 1.10
C GLU A 125 -14.04 -12.64 0.46
N LEU A 126 -13.06 -12.25 1.28
CA LEU A 126 -11.81 -11.68 0.78
C LEU A 126 -10.92 -12.73 0.10
N LEU A 127 -10.83 -13.95 0.63
CA LEU A 127 -10.10 -15.04 -0.02
C LEU A 127 -10.75 -15.43 -1.35
N ALA A 128 -12.07 -15.50 -1.43
CA ALA A 128 -12.77 -15.70 -2.70
C ALA A 128 -12.51 -14.55 -3.69
N ALA A 129 -12.54 -13.29 -3.21
CA ALA A 129 -12.28 -12.11 -4.05
C ALA A 129 -10.87 -12.08 -4.66
N VAL A 130 -9.90 -12.73 -4.02
CA VAL A 130 -8.54 -12.88 -4.55
C VAL A 130 -8.33 -14.24 -5.28
N GLY A 131 -9.39 -15.00 -5.53
CA GLY A 131 -9.36 -16.28 -6.23
C GLY A 131 -8.74 -17.42 -5.41
N LEU A 132 -8.99 -17.44 -4.10
CA LEU A 132 -8.54 -18.46 -3.15
C LEU A 132 -9.73 -19.14 -2.44
N GLU A 133 -10.86 -19.25 -3.12
CA GLU A 133 -12.01 -20.01 -2.63
C GLU A 133 -11.62 -21.50 -2.48
N GLY A 134 -11.96 -22.10 -1.34
CA GLY A 134 -11.57 -23.48 -0.99
C GLY A 134 -10.16 -23.64 -0.44
N GLU A 135 -9.37 -22.56 -0.37
CA GLU A 135 -8.00 -22.58 0.12
C GLU A 135 -7.85 -22.06 1.57
N GLU A 136 -8.97 -21.76 2.23
CA GLU A 136 -9.05 -21.07 3.54
C GLU A 136 -8.29 -21.80 4.64
N GLY A 137 -8.28 -23.14 4.59
CA GLY A 137 -7.64 -24.02 5.58
C GLY A 137 -6.15 -24.25 5.34
N LYS A 138 -5.57 -23.81 4.19
CA LYS A 138 -4.18 -24.04 3.88
C LYS A 138 -3.26 -23.12 4.67
N ARG A 139 -2.13 -23.66 5.14
CA ARG A 139 -1.02 -22.92 5.77
C ARG A 139 -0.03 -22.41 4.72
N ALA A 140 0.83 -21.47 5.10
CA ALA A 140 1.77 -20.82 4.19
C ALA A 140 2.63 -21.79 3.36
N HIS A 141 3.08 -22.91 3.95
CA HIS A 141 3.88 -23.92 3.26
C HIS A 141 3.11 -24.76 2.23
N GLN A 142 1.78 -24.77 2.29
CA GLN A 142 0.89 -25.48 1.36
C GLN A 142 0.43 -24.60 0.19
N LEU A 143 0.81 -23.31 0.20
CA LEU A 143 0.44 -22.32 -0.80
C LEU A 143 1.61 -22.04 -1.75
N SER A 144 1.31 -21.83 -3.03
CA SER A 144 2.31 -21.33 -3.99
C SER A 144 2.73 -19.89 -3.66
N GLY A 145 3.83 -19.40 -4.26
CA GLY A 145 4.28 -18.01 -4.08
C GLY A 145 3.18 -16.99 -4.43
N GLY A 146 2.52 -17.18 -5.57
CA GLY A 146 1.41 -16.31 -5.99
C GLY A 146 0.18 -16.42 -5.07
N GLN A 147 -0.13 -17.62 -4.56
CA GLN A 147 -1.21 -17.80 -3.57
C GLN A 147 -0.87 -17.09 -2.25
N ARG A 148 0.37 -17.19 -1.77
CA ARG A 148 0.81 -16.44 -0.58
C ARG A 148 0.68 -14.92 -0.77
N GLN A 149 1.01 -14.41 -1.96
CA GLN A 149 0.85 -12.98 -2.25
C GLN A 149 -0.62 -12.57 -2.28
N ARG A 150 -1.51 -13.40 -2.82
CA ARG A 150 -2.97 -13.16 -2.79
C ARG A 150 -3.52 -13.16 -1.36
N VAL A 151 -3.04 -14.03 -0.47
CA VAL A 151 -3.37 -13.99 0.97
C VAL A 151 -2.89 -12.69 1.60
N ASN A 152 -1.67 -12.21 1.26
CA ASN A 152 -1.13 -10.93 1.73
C ASN A 152 -2.04 -9.75 1.33
N ILE A 153 -2.50 -9.73 0.07
CA ILE A 153 -3.45 -8.71 -0.43
C ILE A 153 -4.78 -8.79 0.34
N ALA A 154 -5.36 -9.98 0.47
CA ALA A 154 -6.61 -10.18 1.20
C ALA A 154 -6.49 -9.74 2.67
N ARG A 155 -5.37 -10.06 3.31
CA ARG A 155 -5.05 -9.65 4.68
C ARG A 155 -5.02 -8.13 4.84
N ALA A 156 -4.39 -7.43 3.89
CA ALA A 156 -4.32 -5.97 3.90
C ALA A 156 -5.71 -5.30 3.79
N LEU A 157 -6.67 -5.97 3.16
CA LEU A 157 -8.04 -5.47 2.95
C LEU A 157 -9.01 -5.85 4.09
N MET A 158 -8.55 -6.58 5.10
CA MET A 158 -9.44 -7.16 6.13
C MET A 158 -10.21 -6.10 6.91
N ASN A 159 -9.61 -4.97 7.21
CA ASN A 159 -10.19 -3.89 8.01
C ASN A 159 -10.82 -2.76 7.17
N ASP A 160 -11.13 -3.02 5.89
CA ASP A 160 -11.73 -2.04 4.96
C ASP A 160 -10.94 -0.72 4.89
N PRO A 161 -9.63 -0.79 4.58
CA PRO A 161 -8.79 0.40 4.59
C PRO A 161 -9.22 1.40 3.52
N ALA A 162 -9.17 2.69 3.85
CA ALA A 162 -9.35 3.77 2.87
C ALA A 162 -8.10 3.96 2.00
N VAL A 163 -6.93 3.58 2.52
CA VAL A 163 -5.63 3.67 1.83
C VAL A 163 -4.96 2.30 1.82
N LEU A 164 -4.50 1.86 0.65
CA LEU A 164 -3.73 0.63 0.47
C LEU A 164 -2.32 0.99 0.00
N LEU A 165 -1.33 0.59 0.78
CA LEU A 165 0.08 0.78 0.47
C LEU A 165 0.68 -0.57 0.06
N VAL A 166 1.27 -0.62 -1.13
CA VAL A 166 1.73 -1.86 -1.75
C VAL A 166 3.21 -1.72 -2.09
N ASP A 167 4.04 -2.54 -1.45
CA ASP A 167 5.49 -2.54 -1.63
C ASP A 167 5.92 -3.74 -2.48
N GLU A 168 6.39 -3.48 -3.72
CA GLU A 168 7.00 -4.45 -4.64
C GLU A 168 6.23 -5.81 -4.73
N PRO A 169 4.91 -5.83 -5.00
CA PRO A 169 4.09 -7.04 -4.84
C PRO A 169 4.41 -8.15 -5.84
N THR A 170 5.18 -7.86 -6.87
CA THR A 170 5.49 -8.77 -7.98
C THR A 170 6.94 -9.24 -8.01
N SER A 171 7.81 -8.72 -7.14
CA SER A 171 9.27 -8.94 -7.19
C SER A 171 9.71 -10.42 -7.08
N ALA A 172 8.90 -11.29 -6.47
CA ALA A 172 9.16 -12.72 -6.32
C ALA A 172 8.32 -13.59 -7.27
N LEU A 173 7.68 -13.00 -8.27
CA LEU A 173 6.76 -13.69 -9.20
C LEU A 173 7.32 -13.63 -10.64
N ASP A 174 6.96 -14.63 -11.44
CA ASP A 174 7.16 -14.57 -12.87
C ASP A 174 6.23 -13.52 -13.51
N HIS A 175 6.55 -13.12 -14.74
CA HIS A 175 5.85 -12.06 -15.46
C HIS A 175 4.32 -12.27 -15.55
N VAL A 176 3.85 -13.49 -15.83
CA VAL A 176 2.41 -13.81 -15.96
C VAL A 176 1.70 -13.65 -14.62
N ARG A 177 2.30 -14.18 -13.55
CA ARG A 177 1.73 -14.06 -12.19
C ARG A 177 1.81 -12.63 -11.66
N GLY A 178 2.86 -11.90 -12.02
CA GLY A 178 3.00 -10.47 -11.69
C GLY A 178 1.88 -9.65 -12.31
N ALA A 179 1.61 -9.82 -13.62
CA ALA A 179 0.51 -9.15 -14.30
C ALA A 179 -0.84 -9.44 -13.64
N ALA A 180 -1.13 -10.71 -13.32
CA ALA A 180 -2.37 -11.09 -12.65
C ALA A 180 -2.54 -10.48 -11.25
N VAL A 181 -1.45 -10.28 -10.51
CA VAL A 181 -1.48 -9.61 -9.20
C VAL A 181 -1.78 -8.12 -9.35
N LEU A 182 -1.21 -7.44 -10.34
CA LEU A 182 -1.49 -6.02 -10.59
C LEU A 182 -2.92 -5.78 -11.07
N GLU A 183 -3.41 -6.60 -11.99
CA GLU A 183 -4.81 -6.57 -12.42
C GLU A 183 -5.78 -6.78 -11.25
N LEU A 184 -5.48 -7.73 -10.37
CA LEU A 184 -6.24 -7.97 -9.16
C LEU A 184 -6.24 -6.73 -8.25
N LEU A 185 -5.08 -6.11 -8.00
CA LEU A 185 -4.96 -4.90 -7.18
C LEU A 185 -5.76 -3.75 -7.77
N THR A 186 -5.67 -3.51 -9.07
CA THR A 186 -6.44 -2.47 -9.77
C THR A 186 -7.95 -2.72 -9.65
N THR A 187 -8.38 -3.95 -9.90
CA THR A 187 -9.80 -4.34 -9.77
C THR A 187 -10.31 -4.13 -8.34
N LEU A 188 -9.55 -4.52 -7.32
CA LEU A 188 -9.94 -4.36 -5.93
C LEU A 188 -9.94 -2.89 -5.51
N THR A 189 -8.98 -2.09 -5.99
CA THR A 189 -8.90 -0.64 -5.78
C THR A 189 -10.17 0.06 -6.27
N HIS A 190 -10.56 -0.19 -7.52
CA HIS A 190 -11.75 0.41 -8.11
C HIS A 190 -13.03 -0.05 -7.41
N ARG A 191 -13.20 -1.36 -7.20
CA ARG A 191 -14.41 -1.92 -6.58
C ARG A 191 -14.62 -1.46 -5.14
N ARG A 192 -13.56 -1.23 -4.38
CA ARG A 192 -13.63 -0.86 -2.96
C ARG A 192 -13.51 0.64 -2.72
N GLY A 193 -13.21 1.42 -3.75
CA GLY A 193 -12.98 2.85 -3.62
C GLY A 193 -11.74 3.19 -2.77
N THR A 194 -10.76 2.29 -2.70
CA THR A 194 -9.54 2.47 -1.91
C THR A 194 -8.55 3.37 -2.67
N ALA A 195 -7.86 4.29 -2.01
CA ALA A 195 -6.70 4.94 -2.62
C ALA A 195 -5.48 4.03 -2.50
N THR A 196 -4.91 3.61 -3.62
CA THR A 196 -3.81 2.65 -3.64
C THR A 196 -2.52 3.28 -4.14
N VAL A 197 -1.46 3.18 -3.35
CA VAL A 197 -0.09 3.52 -3.75
C VAL A 197 0.67 2.22 -3.95
N LEU A 198 1.14 2.00 -5.16
CA LEU A 198 1.97 0.86 -5.54
C LEU A 198 3.41 1.33 -5.76
N VAL A 199 4.35 0.84 -4.98
CA VAL A 199 5.78 1.04 -5.23
C VAL A 199 6.32 -0.14 -6.01
N THR A 200 7.02 0.14 -7.11
CA THR A 200 7.70 -0.90 -7.90
C THR A 200 8.89 -0.32 -8.68
N HIS A 201 9.87 -1.17 -8.99
CA HIS A 201 10.93 -0.88 -9.95
C HIS A 201 10.61 -1.48 -11.34
N ASP A 202 9.63 -2.37 -11.44
CA ASP A 202 9.21 -3.00 -12.69
C ASP A 202 8.19 -2.13 -13.42
N ARG A 203 8.54 -1.73 -14.65
CA ARG A 203 7.71 -0.89 -15.53
C ARG A 203 6.83 -1.72 -16.48
N SER A 204 6.98 -3.04 -16.51
CA SER A 204 6.38 -3.89 -17.56
C SER A 204 4.85 -4.01 -17.48
N HIS A 205 4.25 -3.70 -16.34
CA HIS A 205 2.80 -3.87 -16.10
C HIS A 205 2.06 -2.58 -15.75
N LEU A 206 2.68 -1.41 -15.96
CA LEU A 206 2.10 -0.11 -15.57
C LEU A 206 0.89 0.33 -16.40
N THR A 207 0.56 -0.38 -17.48
CA THR A 207 -0.64 -0.11 -18.29
C THR A 207 -1.96 -0.37 -17.55
N ALA A 208 -1.91 -1.11 -16.44
CA ALA A 208 -3.08 -1.44 -15.61
C ALA A 208 -3.35 -0.43 -14.49
N VAL A 209 -2.49 0.60 -14.29
CA VAL A 209 -2.63 1.58 -13.21
C VAL A 209 -3.21 2.90 -13.72
N ASP A 210 -3.84 3.67 -12.82
CA ASP A 210 -4.51 4.93 -13.18
C ASP A 210 -3.52 6.10 -13.34
N ALA A 211 -2.40 6.08 -12.60
CA ALA A 211 -1.38 7.11 -12.68
C ALA A 211 0.01 6.53 -12.37
N VAL A 212 1.04 7.13 -12.96
CA VAL A 212 2.44 6.77 -12.70
C VAL A 212 3.24 8.03 -12.36
N VAL A 213 3.97 7.97 -11.26
CA VAL A 213 4.91 9.01 -10.83
C VAL A 213 6.29 8.40 -10.61
N GLU A 214 7.34 9.16 -10.80
CA GLU A 214 8.71 8.70 -10.63
C GLU A 214 9.39 9.41 -9.45
N VAL A 215 10.05 8.63 -8.60
CA VAL A 215 10.89 9.16 -7.51
C VAL A 215 12.35 9.00 -7.89
N THR A 216 13.07 10.11 -7.94
CA THR A 216 14.52 10.16 -8.16
C THR A 216 15.14 11.10 -7.14
N ASP A 217 16.15 10.63 -6.42
CA ASP A 217 16.87 11.40 -5.38
C ASP A 217 15.91 12.09 -4.39
N GLY A 218 14.91 11.35 -3.91
CA GLY A 218 13.93 11.86 -2.97
C GLY A 218 12.90 12.83 -3.52
N ARG A 219 12.91 13.14 -4.82
CA ARG A 219 11.97 14.06 -5.48
C ARG A 219 11.00 13.30 -6.35
N LEU A 220 9.75 13.75 -6.34
CA LEU A 220 8.67 13.16 -7.13
C LEU A 220 8.42 13.99 -8.38
N THR A 221 8.47 13.33 -9.54
CA THR A 221 8.18 13.93 -10.84
C THR A 221 7.11 13.13 -11.56
N PRO A 222 6.29 13.76 -12.43
CA PRO A 222 5.42 13.00 -13.33
C PRO A 222 6.26 12.05 -14.17
N ALA A 223 5.83 10.80 -14.30
CA ALA A 223 6.50 9.89 -15.22
C ALA A 223 6.33 10.38 -16.67
N PRO A 224 7.33 10.24 -17.54
CA PRO A 224 7.22 10.61 -18.94
C PRO A 224 6.02 9.92 -19.60
N GLY A 225 5.05 10.69 -20.11
CA GLY A 225 3.84 10.19 -20.77
C GLY A 225 2.62 9.94 -19.87
N ALA A 226 2.68 10.27 -18.57
CA ALA A 226 1.53 10.17 -17.68
C ALA A 226 0.89 11.57 -17.47
N ASP A 227 -0.33 11.76 -17.98
CA ASP A 227 -1.17 12.88 -17.58
C ASP A 227 -1.64 12.65 -16.13
N LEU A 228 -1.15 13.47 -15.19
CA LEU A 228 -1.63 13.45 -13.81
C LEU A 228 -3.04 14.05 -13.76
N PRO A 229 -4.08 13.30 -13.34
CA PRO A 229 -5.38 13.91 -13.08
C PRO A 229 -5.25 14.84 -11.86
N GLY A 230 -5.38 16.15 -12.05
CA GLY A 230 -5.51 17.12 -10.96
C GLY A 230 -4.73 18.43 -11.05
N ARG A 231 -3.91 18.67 -12.07
CA ARG A 231 -3.45 20.03 -12.36
C ARG A 231 -4.43 20.72 -13.28
N ALA A 232 -5.30 21.56 -12.71
CA ALA A 232 -5.95 22.63 -13.49
C ALA A 232 -4.86 23.37 -14.26
N ARG A 233 -4.93 23.35 -15.59
CA ARG A 233 -4.12 24.23 -16.44
C ARG A 233 -4.44 25.65 -16.02
N THR A 234 -3.52 26.31 -15.32
CA THR A 234 -3.58 27.77 -15.21
C THR A 234 -3.24 28.32 -16.59
N VAL A 235 -4.23 28.91 -17.23
CA VAL A 235 -4.13 29.73 -18.45
C VAL A 235 -3.50 31.06 -18.07
#